data_8e33e450ed5e0debb8e5d15c573c4df6
#
_entry.id   8e33e450ed5e0debb8e5d15c573c4df6
#
_cell.length_a   1.000
_cell.length_b   1.000
_cell.length_c   1.000
_cell.angle_alpha   90.00
_cell.angle_beta   90.00
_cell.angle_gamma   90.00
#
_symmetry.space_group_name_H-M   'P 1'
#
loop_
_entity.id
_entity.type
_entity.pdbx_description
1 polymer ?
#
loop_
_entity_poly.entity_id
_entity_poly.type
_entity_poly.pdbx_seq_one_letter_code
_entity_poly.pdbx_strand_id
1 'polypeptide(L)'
;TYALVSEETTLITDSQKSLQAVINSYEDAVTSGGAITKDEIIYSAAMTMQSAGQVLGTVKQLLAASLTQDALPTPMVQIPEQPVITVEQVFASQGITGVSPVFGGVQYQKGSVMLPMYLATPTGTTVDDLSATYWQGLCDSGVAVLGYAAAAGDSFPTDPISETDGLCMALSDGKLRDLGLDQTKHLTKYNTIPKTQSIANVPVQITKPILPVINAVRAQLGLDALSMPETGWPVVILQHGITSKKEDMLAITAQLTMQGFATAAIDHPMHGERGVDVDGDGTDDFNASTGSVLSYMNLQSLLVARDSLRQSVADLLGLRLGLNFTGAADLNAQDVSFLGHSLGSVVAPAFVAVTNAPLADQVDPMFNVKSVALASGGGGIASFLIESNTFGPFVQGSVLLAAGIDESAEFGAYTQNEALSNCGALAANQTAFVTCAYKEYIGALTVAGETAKLANIQSVITQFAFAAQTALDSGDPSNYASSV
;
A
#
# COMPACT_ATOMS: atom_id res chain seq x y z
N THR A 1 -10.53 20.02 -12.78
CA THR A 1 -11.78 20.66 -12.35
C THR A 1 -12.07 21.79 -13.30
N TYR A 2 -13.13 21.69 -14.11
CA TYR A 2 -13.58 22.78 -14.98
C TYR A 2 -14.76 23.45 -14.31
N ALA A 3 -14.61 24.72 -14.00
CA ALA A 3 -15.75 25.59 -13.74
C ALA A 3 -16.24 26.10 -15.09
N LEU A 4 -17.40 25.64 -15.54
CA LEU A 4 -18.07 26.20 -16.70
C LEU A 4 -19.22 27.04 -16.16
N VAL A 5 -19.00 28.33 -16.12
CA VAL A 5 -19.99 29.29 -15.63
C VAL A 5 -20.53 30.02 -16.85
N SER A 6 -21.77 29.80 -17.16
CA SER A 6 -22.61 30.48 -18.12
C SER A 6 -22.76 29.85 -19.50
N GLU A 7 -23.95 30.01 -20.05
CA GLU A 7 -24.35 29.64 -21.40
C GLU A 7 -23.62 30.45 -22.49
N GLU A 8 -22.90 31.49 -22.10
CA GLU A 8 -22.17 32.39 -23.00
C GLU A 8 -20.79 31.89 -23.43
N THR A 9 -20.31 30.80 -22.81
CA THR A 9 -19.00 30.23 -23.18
C THR A 9 -19.10 29.42 -24.44
N THR A 10 -18.33 29.74 -25.47
CA THR A 10 -18.23 28.94 -26.69
C THR A 10 -17.51 27.62 -26.37
N LEU A 11 -18.28 26.53 -26.30
CA LEU A 11 -17.76 25.20 -26.03
C LEU A 11 -17.25 24.57 -27.32
N ILE A 12 -15.97 24.15 -27.34
CA ILE A 12 -15.29 23.68 -28.54
C ILE A 12 -15.41 22.15 -28.66
N THR A 13 -15.32 21.41 -27.52
CA THR A 13 -15.31 19.95 -27.51
C THR A 13 -16.62 19.35 -27.01
N ASP A 14 -16.92 18.11 -27.45
CA ASP A 14 -18.11 17.39 -26.99
C ASP A 14 -18.04 17.06 -25.48
N SER A 15 -16.84 16.85 -24.94
CA SER A 15 -16.63 16.69 -23.50
C SER A 15 -17.01 17.94 -22.71
N GLN A 16 -16.67 19.14 -23.22
CA GLN A 16 -17.08 20.41 -22.60
C GLN A 16 -18.60 20.59 -22.64
N LYS A 17 -19.22 20.26 -23.77
CA LYS A 17 -20.69 20.32 -23.92
C LYS A 17 -21.40 19.35 -22.97
N SER A 18 -20.88 18.12 -22.83
CA SER A 18 -21.42 17.13 -21.90
C SER A 18 -21.31 17.57 -20.45
N LEU A 19 -20.17 18.14 -20.05
CA LEU A 19 -19.97 18.69 -18.70
C LEU A 19 -20.91 19.87 -18.44
N GLN A 20 -21.05 20.79 -19.41
CA GLN A 20 -21.99 21.91 -19.29
C GLN A 20 -23.44 21.44 -19.12
N ALA A 21 -23.83 20.39 -19.86
CA ALA A 21 -25.17 19.83 -19.72
C ALA A 21 -25.43 19.26 -18.31
N VAL A 22 -24.41 18.61 -17.69
CA VAL A 22 -24.47 18.14 -16.31
C VAL A 22 -24.59 19.31 -15.33
N ILE A 23 -23.80 20.37 -15.51
CA ILE A 23 -23.85 21.56 -14.65
C ILE A 23 -25.22 22.22 -14.77
N ASN A 24 -25.70 22.43 -15.99
CA ASN A 24 -27.01 23.02 -16.21
C ASN A 24 -28.15 22.22 -15.54
N SER A 25 -28.07 20.89 -15.57
CA SER A 25 -29.07 20.04 -14.90
C SER A 25 -29.07 20.21 -13.38
N TYR A 26 -27.89 20.44 -12.77
CA TYR A 26 -27.78 20.73 -11.32
C TYR A 26 -28.28 22.12 -10.97
N GLU A 27 -27.99 23.12 -11.80
CA GLU A 27 -28.50 24.48 -11.63
C GLU A 27 -30.03 24.51 -11.76
N ASP A 28 -30.60 23.81 -12.76
CA ASP A 28 -32.04 23.65 -12.90
C ASP A 28 -32.66 22.96 -11.68
N ALA A 29 -32.04 21.93 -11.15
CA ALA A 29 -32.53 21.23 -9.96
C ALA A 29 -32.55 22.13 -8.74
N VAL A 30 -31.46 22.89 -8.50
CA VAL A 30 -31.33 23.81 -7.34
C VAL A 30 -32.30 25.00 -7.44
N THR A 31 -32.52 25.53 -8.65
CA THR A 31 -33.39 26.68 -8.87
C THR A 31 -34.89 26.30 -9.00
N SER A 32 -35.21 25.01 -9.21
CA SER A 32 -36.58 24.51 -9.36
C SER A 32 -37.51 24.82 -8.18
N GLY A 33 -36.94 24.96 -6.97
CA GLY A 33 -37.67 25.31 -5.76
C GLY A 33 -37.98 26.81 -5.61
N GLY A 34 -37.50 27.67 -6.52
CA GLY A 34 -37.73 29.13 -6.53
C GLY A 34 -37.06 29.90 -5.39
N ALA A 35 -36.22 29.27 -4.57
CA ALA A 35 -35.50 29.91 -3.47
C ALA A 35 -34.34 30.80 -3.97
N ILE A 36 -33.71 30.40 -5.09
CA ILE A 36 -32.69 31.17 -5.81
C ILE A 36 -32.92 31.08 -7.31
N THR A 37 -32.41 32.04 -8.06
CA THR A 37 -32.44 32.07 -9.52
C THR A 37 -31.06 31.70 -10.10
N LYS A 38 -30.99 31.36 -11.39
CA LYS A 38 -29.68 31.06 -12.03
C LYS A 38 -28.72 32.24 -11.97
N ASP A 39 -29.21 33.47 -12.07
CA ASP A 39 -28.41 34.69 -12.04
C ASP A 39 -27.77 34.93 -10.68
N GLU A 40 -28.28 34.31 -9.62
CA GLU A 40 -27.68 34.35 -8.28
C GLU A 40 -26.57 33.29 -8.05
N ILE A 41 -26.40 32.37 -8.99
CA ILE A 41 -25.35 31.36 -8.93
C ILE A 41 -24.04 31.95 -9.46
N ILE A 42 -23.10 32.21 -8.56
CA ILE A 42 -21.81 32.82 -8.92
C ILE A 42 -20.76 31.79 -9.35
N TYR A 43 -20.97 30.51 -9.09
CA TYR A 43 -20.04 29.43 -9.42
C TYR A 43 -20.73 28.07 -9.37
N SER A 44 -20.51 27.25 -10.39
CA SER A 44 -20.95 25.85 -10.45
C SER A 44 -19.81 24.95 -10.91
N ALA A 45 -19.66 23.77 -10.30
CA ALA A 45 -18.68 22.78 -10.68
C ALA A 45 -19.22 21.37 -10.48
N ALA A 46 -18.86 20.48 -11.40
CA ALA A 46 -19.10 19.04 -11.24
C ALA A 46 -17.78 18.36 -10.85
N MET A 47 -17.82 17.55 -9.81
CA MET A 47 -16.67 16.78 -9.34
C MET A 47 -17.07 15.33 -9.18
N THR A 48 -16.19 14.42 -9.62
CA THR A 48 -16.32 13.00 -9.31
C THR A 48 -15.54 12.72 -8.05
N MET A 49 -16.22 12.21 -7.01
CA MET A 49 -15.55 11.77 -5.80
C MET A 49 -14.80 10.46 -6.08
N GLN A 50 -13.57 10.40 -5.64
CA GLN A 50 -12.75 9.20 -5.75
C GLN A 50 -13.23 8.14 -4.76
N SER A 51 -13.30 6.89 -5.20
CA SER A 51 -13.62 5.75 -4.36
C SER A 51 -12.34 5.13 -3.81
N ALA A 52 -11.91 5.53 -2.62
CA ALA A 52 -10.64 5.09 -2.04
C ALA A 52 -10.69 3.63 -1.54
N GLY A 53 -11.67 3.28 -0.71
CA GLY A 53 -11.67 2.01 0.03
C GLY A 53 -12.34 0.81 -0.66
N GLN A 54 -13.00 0.98 -1.79
CA GLN A 54 -13.86 -0.06 -2.38
C GLN A 54 -13.06 -1.31 -2.82
N VAL A 55 -11.90 -1.13 -3.44
CA VAL A 55 -11.06 -2.26 -3.89
C VAL A 55 -10.55 -3.06 -2.70
N LEU A 56 -10.05 -2.40 -1.65
CA LEU A 56 -9.59 -3.08 -0.43
C LEU A 56 -10.74 -3.73 0.34
N GLY A 57 -11.91 -3.11 0.35
CA GLY A 57 -13.15 -3.72 0.88
C GLY A 57 -13.50 -5.01 0.13
N THR A 58 -13.37 -5.02 -1.21
CA THR A 58 -13.55 -6.23 -2.02
C THR A 58 -12.50 -7.29 -1.68
N VAL A 59 -11.24 -6.92 -1.42
CA VAL A 59 -10.21 -7.88 -0.96
C VAL A 59 -10.63 -8.54 0.35
N LYS A 60 -11.16 -7.78 1.33
CA LYS A 60 -11.70 -8.36 2.57
C LYS A 60 -12.83 -9.35 2.28
N GLN A 61 -13.75 -9.01 1.36
CA GLN A 61 -14.85 -9.89 0.95
C GLN A 61 -14.33 -11.18 0.30
N LEU A 62 -13.31 -11.11 -0.57
CA LEU A 62 -12.68 -12.29 -1.18
C LEU A 62 -12.01 -13.18 -0.13
N LEU A 63 -11.29 -12.60 0.81
CA LEU A 63 -10.69 -13.33 1.94
C LEU A 63 -11.75 -13.98 2.81
N ALA A 64 -12.86 -13.32 3.09
CA ALA A 64 -13.99 -13.90 3.81
C ALA A 64 -14.66 -15.02 3.01
N ALA A 65 -14.84 -14.85 1.70
CA ALA A 65 -15.40 -15.88 0.82
C ALA A 65 -14.54 -17.15 0.76
N SER A 66 -13.22 -17.04 0.92
CA SER A 66 -12.31 -18.20 0.97
C SER A 66 -12.61 -19.18 2.11
N LEU A 67 -13.34 -18.73 3.14
CA LEU A 67 -13.75 -19.59 4.25
C LEU A 67 -14.82 -20.63 3.85
N THR A 68 -15.52 -20.39 2.75
CA THR A 68 -16.66 -21.19 2.31
C THR A 68 -16.57 -21.64 0.84
N GLN A 69 -15.59 -21.12 0.09
CA GLN A 69 -15.42 -21.39 -1.33
C GLN A 69 -14.05 -22.01 -1.60
N ASP A 70 -14.01 -23.28 -1.93
CA ASP A 70 -12.77 -24.04 -2.18
C ASP A 70 -11.91 -23.46 -3.33
N ALA A 71 -12.52 -22.66 -4.21
CA ALA A 71 -11.81 -22.01 -5.32
C ALA A 71 -10.84 -20.89 -4.86
N LEU A 72 -10.99 -20.40 -3.62
CA LEU A 72 -10.16 -19.33 -3.06
C LEU A 72 -9.33 -19.90 -1.89
N PRO A 73 -8.00 -19.79 -1.91
CA PRO A 73 -7.18 -20.29 -0.83
C PRO A 73 -7.39 -19.45 0.45
N THR A 74 -7.79 -20.11 1.53
CA THR A 74 -7.89 -19.46 2.85
C THR A 74 -6.49 -19.22 3.41
N PRO A 75 -6.13 -17.99 3.78
CA PRO A 75 -4.89 -17.73 4.48
C PRO A 75 -4.83 -18.49 5.82
N MET A 76 -3.74 -19.22 6.03
CA MET A 76 -3.48 -19.95 7.27
C MET A 76 -2.03 -19.71 7.66
N VAL A 77 -1.81 -19.20 8.88
CA VAL A 77 -0.44 -19.07 9.41
C VAL A 77 0.05 -20.42 9.87
N GLN A 78 1.06 -20.92 9.22
CA GLN A 78 1.71 -22.21 9.53
C GLN A 78 2.96 -21.95 10.39
N ILE A 79 3.02 -22.56 11.56
CA ILE A 79 4.18 -22.51 12.45
C ILE A 79 4.71 -23.93 12.59
N PRO A 80 5.73 -24.32 11.81
CA PRO A 80 6.29 -25.66 11.89
C PRO A 80 6.94 -25.89 13.24
N GLU A 81 7.01 -27.17 13.65
CA GLU A 81 7.79 -27.55 14.82
C GLU A 81 9.27 -27.20 14.61
N GLN A 82 9.86 -26.50 15.54
CA GLN A 82 11.24 -26.01 15.45
C GLN A 82 11.88 -25.89 16.84
N PRO A 83 13.23 -25.95 16.93
CA PRO A 83 13.92 -25.71 18.19
C PRO A 83 13.55 -24.34 18.79
N VAL A 84 13.46 -24.29 20.10
CA VAL A 84 13.26 -23.03 20.81
C VAL A 84 14.53 -22.18 20.70
N ILE A 85 14.42 -21.06 19.98
CA ILE A 85 15.47 -20.01 19.93
C ILE A 85 14.90 -18.71 20.48
N THR A 86 15.78 -17.83 20.95
CA THR A 86 15.39 -16.55 21.52
C THR A 86 15.77 -15.40 20.59
N VAL A 87 15.12 -14.25 20.75
CA VAL A 87 15.47 -13.05 20.00
C VAL A 87 16.92 -12.61 20.29
N GLU A 88 17.41 -12.83 21.52
CA GLU A 88 18.83 -12.62 21.84
C GLU A 88 19.77 -13.45 20.95
N GLN A 89 19.43 -14.74 20.73
CA GLN A 89 20.21 -15.61 19.84
C GLN A 89 20.09 -15.17 18.36
N VAL A 90 18.94 -14.67 17.93
CA VAL A 90 18.78 -14.10 16.58
C VAL A 90 19.69 -12.89 16.41
N PHE A 91 19.71 -11.95 17.36
CA PHE A 91 20.61 -10.81 17.34
C PHE A 91 22.08 -11.21 17.35
N ALA A 92 22.44 -12.18 18.20
CA ALA A 92 23.82 -12.69 18.26
C ALA A 92 24.26 -13.30 16.92
N SER A 93 23.36 -14.01 16.21
CA SER A 93 23.67 -14.56 14.86
C SER A 93 23.89 -13.48 13.80
N GLN A 94 23.37 -12.27 14.03
CA GLN A 94 23.57 -11.08 13.19
C GLN A 94 24.75 -10.21 13.65
N GLY A 95 25.52 -10.68 14.66
CA GLY A 95 26.65 -9.93 15.21
C GLY A 95 26.25 -8.81 16.19
N ILE A 96 24.95 -8.71 16.54
CA ILE A 96 24.46 -7.74 17.52
C ILE A 96 24.57 -8.33 18.91
N THR A 97 25.44 -7.77 19.75
CA THR A 97 25.72 -8.25 21.10
C THR A 97 25.46 -7.16 22.14
N GLY A 98 25.38 -7.56 23.42
CA GLY A 98 25.14 -6.61 24.52
C GLY A 98 23.69 -6.09 24.57
N VAL A 99 22.75 -6.81 23.99
CA VAL A 99 21.31 -6.49 24.06
C VAL A 99 20.77 -6.74 25.47
N SER A 100 19.57 -6.18 25.74
CA SER A 100 18.91 -6.39 27.04
C SER A 100 18.67 -7.88 27.31
N PRO A 101 18.91 -8.37 28.54
CA PRO A 101 18.63 -9.77 28.92
C PRO A 101 17.15 -10.17 28.74
N VAL A 102 16.25 -9.22 28.63
CA VAL A 102 14.83 -9.46 28.32
C VAL A 102 14.68 -10.23 27.01
N PHE A 103 15.53 -9.98 26.00
CA PHE A 103 15.45 -10.70 24.72
C PHE A 103 15.74 -12.21 24.83
N GLY A 104 16.44 -12.65 25.88
CA GLY A 104 16.55 -14.07 26.25
C GLY A 104 15.23 -14.69 26.74
N GLY A 105 14.27 -13.85 27.13
CA GLY A 105 12.91 -14.26 27.51
C GLY A 105 11.89 -14.15 26.38
N VAL A 106 12.32 -13.76 25.16
CA VAL A 106 11.47 -13.66 23.97
C VAL A 106 11.76 -14.86 23.07
N GLN A 107 10.84 -15.83 22.99
CA GLN A 107 10.91 -16.92 22.04
C GLN A 107 10.69 -16.38 20.62
N TYR A 108 11.52 -16.82 19.68
CA TYR A 108 11.39 -16.51 18.26
C TYR A 108 10.99 -17.77 17.49
N GLN A 109 10.05 -17.65 16.57
CA GLN A 109 9.60 -18.72 15.68
C GLN A 109 9.45 -18.18 14.26
N LYS A 110 9.84 -18.99 13.29
CA LYS A 110 9.55 -18.77 11.87
C LYS A 110 8.27 -19.53 11.50
N GLY A 111 7.45 -18.89 10.72
CA GLY A 111 6.26 -19.47 10.10
C GLY A 111 6.11 -18.94 8.69
N SER A 112 4.98 -19.27 8.08
CA SER A 112 4.60 -18.74 6.78
C SER A 112 3.08 -18.60 6.66
N VAL A 113 2.63 -17.80 5.71
CA VAL A 113 1.21 -17.66 5.34
C VAL A 113 1.08 -17.59 3.83
N MET A 114 0.11 -18.33 3.27
CA MET A 114 -0.20 -18.26 1.84
C MET A 114 -1.10 -17.05 1.59
N LEU A 115 -0.64 -16.10 0.79
CA LEU A 115 -1.35 -14.85 0.51
C LEU A 115 -1.55 -14.63 -0.99
N PRO A 116 -2.71 -14.10 -1.43
CA PRO A 116 -2.92 -13.73 -2.81
C PRO A 116 -2.05 -12.53 -3.18
N MET A 117 -1.30 -12.65 -4.27
CA MET A 117 -0.55 -11.57 -4.88
C MET A 117 -1.33 -11.00 -6.04
N TYR A 118 -1.65 -9.72 -5.96
CA TYR A 118 -2.33 -8.97 -7.02
C TYR A 118 -1.35 -8.14 -7.85
N LEU A 119 -0.15 -7.85 -7.34
CA LEU A 119 0.96 -7.31 -8.14
C LEU A 119 1.42 -8.39 -9.13
N ALA A 120 1.59 -8.01 -10.39
CA ALA A 120 2.18 -8.91 -11.38
C ALA A 120 3.68 -9.10 -11.11
N THR A 121 4.22 -10.25 -11.51
CA THR A 121 5.67 -10.51 -11.47
C THR A 121 6.34 -9.67 -12.57
N PRO A 122 7.45 -8.96 -12.28
CA PRO A 122 8.25 -8.28 -13.30
C PRO A 122 8.74 -9.29 -14.36
N THR A 123 8.89 -8.82 -15.59
CA THR A 123 9.36 -9.67 -16.72
C THR A 123 10.83 -9.46 -17.07
N GLY A 124 11.50 -8.53 -16.39
CA GLY A 124 12.91 -8.23 -16.52
C GLY A 124 13.46 -7.61 -15.25
N THR A 125 14.75 -7.29 -15.22
CA THR A 125 15.53 -6.94 -14.02
C THR A 125 15.73 -5.43 -13.84
N THR A 126 15.11 -4.60 -14.70
CA THR A 126 15.21 -3.14 -14.63
C THR A 126 14.00 -2.51 -13.97
N VAL A 127 14.15 -1.30 -13.43
CA VAL A 127 13.04 -0.54 -12.81
C VAL A 127 11.89 -0.29 -13.81
N ASP A 128 12.21 -0.18 -15.11
CA ASP A 128 11.20 0.00 -16.15
C ASP A 128 10.29 -1.24 -16.26
N ASP A 129 10.82 -2.45 -16.00
CA ASP A 129 10.05 -3.70 -16.03
C ASP A 129 9.01 -3.79 -14.89
N LEU A 130 9.14 -2.97 -13.85
CA LEU A 130 8.14 -2.83 -12.80
C LEU A 130 6.92 -2.02 -13.23
N SER A 131 7.02 -1.19 -14.27
CA SER A 131 6.00 -0.19 -14.59
C SER A 131 4.63 -0.77 -14.96
N ALA A 132 4.56 -2.05 -15.33
CA ALA A 132 3.34 -2.78 -15.66
C ALA A 132 2.84 -3.72 -14.54
N THR A 133 3.49 -3.75 -13.37
CA THR A 133 3.16 -4.71 -12.30
C THR A 133 1.98 -4.29 -11.42
N TYR A 134 1.31 -3.18 -11.72
CA TYR A 134 0.15 -2.70 -10.97
C TYR A 134 -1.03 -3.69 -11.02
N TRP A 135 -1.96 -3.55 -10.08
CA TRP A 135 -3.14 -4.38 -9.98
C TRP A 135 -4.09 -4.19 -11.16
N GLN A 136 -4.52 -5.30 -11.72
CA GLN A 136 -5.54 -5.36 -12.76
C GLN A 136 -6.84 -5.91 -12.20
N GLY A 137 -7.97 -5.52 -12.80
CA GLY A 137 -9.28 -6.12 -12.51
C GLY A 137 -9.38 -7.53 -13.10
N LEU A 138 -10.13 -8.38 -12.42
CA LEU A 138 -10.49 -9.71 -12.92
C LEU A 138 -11.48 -9.60 -14.07
N CYS A 139 -12.48 -8.71 -13.93
CA CYS A 139 -13.64 -8.58 -14.79
C CYS A 139 -13.51 -7.40 -15.74
N ASP A 140 -14.38 -7.33 -16.74
CA ASP A 140 -14.55 -6.14 -17.56
C ASP A 140 -15.15 -4.98 -16.73
N SER A 141 -14.90 -3.74 -17.17
CA SER A 141 -15.55 -2.57 -16.58
C SER A 141 -17.08 -2.70 -16.67
N GLY A 142 -17.78 -2.51 -15.54
CA GLY A 142 -19.25 -2.54 -15.52
C GLY A 142 -19.88 -1.55 -16.49
N VAL A 143 -19.21 -0.44 -16.80
CA VAL A 143 -19.67 0.53 -17.82
C VAL A 143 -19.60 -0.07 -19.23
N ALA A 144 -18.51 -0.79 -19.56
CA ALA A 144 -18.38 -1.47 -20.84
C ALA A 144 -19.42 -2.58 -20.99
N VAL A 145 -19.64 -3.37 -19.94
CA VAL A 145 -20.66 -4.43 -19.90
C VAL A 145 -22.07 -3.87 -20.11
N LEU A 146 -22.42 -2.79 -19.41
CA LEU A 146 -23.73 -2.12 -19.57
C LEU A 146 -23.93 -1.57 -20.98
N GLY A 147 -22.91 -0.96 -21.57
CA GLY A 147 -22.96 -0.47 -22.95
C GLY A 147 -23.16 -1.62 -23.95
N TYR A 148 -22.45 -2.74 -23.77
CA TYR A 148 -22.65 -3.93 -24.60
C TYR A 148 -24.04 -4.56 -24.41
N ALA A 149 -24.50 -4.70 -23.17
CA ALA A 149 -25.83 -5.23 -22.90
C ALA A 149 -26.95 -4.41 -23.56
N ALA A 150 -26.85 -3.07 -23.51
CA ALA A 150 -27.81 -2.17 -24.17
C ALA A 150 -27.80 -2.33 -25.70
N ALA A 151 -26.64 -2.60 -26.29
CA ALA A 151 -26.53 -2.81 -27.75
C ALA A 151 -26.97 -4.21 -28.19
N ALA A 152 -26.68 -5.24 -27.39
CA ALA A 152 -26.95 -6.64 -27.70
C ALA A 152 -28.42 -7.03 -27.48
N GLY A 153 -29.15 -6.33 -26.60
CA GLY A 153 -30.52 -6.65 -26.25
C GLY A 153 -30.70 -8.12 -25.85
N ASP A 154 -31.61 -8.82 -26.50
CA ASP A 154 -31.93 -10.23 -26.24
C ASP A 154 -30.76 -11.19 -26.56
N SER A 155 -29.69 -10.72 -27.25
CA SER A 155 -28.51 -11.49 -27.58
C SER A 155 -27.41 -11.39 -26.49
N PHE A 156 -27.65 -10.65 -25.41
CA PHE A 156 -26.71 -10.59 -24.30
C PHE A 156 -26.62 -11.95 -23.58
N PRO A 157 -25.41 -12.52 -23.40
CA PRO A 157 -25.27 -13.83 -22.78
C PRO A 157 -25.66 -13.80 -21.30
N THR A 158 -26.66 -14.60 -20.92
CA THR A 158 -27.17 -14.76 -19.55
C THR A 158 -26.31 -15.76 -18.76
N ASP A 159 -25.80 -16.79 -19.43
CA ASP A 159 -24.92 -17.78 -18.83
C ASP A 159 -23.44 -17.37 -18.94
N PRO A 160 -22.56 -17.89 -18.06
CA PRO A 160 -21.13 -17.66 -18.17
C PRO A 160 -20.55 -18.16 -19.49
N ILE A 161 -19.74 -17.35 -20.16
CA ILE A 161 -19.07 -17.72 -21.41
C ILE A 161 -17.65 -18.30 -21.18
N SER A 162 -17.13 -18.19 -19.96
CA SER A 162 -15.83 -18.71 -19.52
C SER A 162 -15.82 -18.94 -18.01
N GLU A 163 -14.79 -19.62 -17.49
CA GLU A 163 -14.61 -19.79 -16.04
C GLU A 163 -14.42 -18.44 -15.34
N THR A 164 -13.63 -17.53 -15.92
CA THR A 164 -13.42 -16.18 -15.37
C THR A 164 -14.73 -15.39 -15.35
N ASP A 165 -15.54 -15.48 -16.41
CA ASP A 165 -16.85 -14.83 -16.46
C ASP A 165 -17.79 -15.38 -15.38
N GLY A 166 -17.80 -16.71 -15.20
CA GLY A 166 -18.56 -17.35 -14.12
C GLY A 166 -18.09 -16.88 -12.73
N LEU A 167 -16.79 -16.71 -12.53
CA LEU A 167 -16.26 -16.17 -11.28
C LEU A 167 -16.63 -14.70 -11.08
N CYS A 168 -16.57 -13.88 -12.13
CA CYS A 168 -17.02 -12.49 -12.07
C CYS A 168 -18.50 -12.39 -11.67
N MET A 169 -19.35 -13.20 -12.25
CA MET A 169 -20.78 -13.24 -11.90
C MET A 169 -20.98 -13.68 -10.45
N ALA A 170 -20.30 -14.74 -10.00
CA ALA A 170 -20.42 -15.28 -8.65
C ALA A 170 -19.97 -14.28 -7.59
N LEU A 171 -18.84 -13.59 -7.80
CA LEU A 171 -18.27 -12.64 -6.86
C LEU A 171 -18.98 -11.27 -6.84
N SER A 172 -19.82 -10.97 -7.81
CA SER A 172 -20.49 -9.68 -7.96
C SER A 172 -22.01 -9.74 -7.92
N ASP A 173 -22.62 -10.88 -7.57
CA ASP A 173 -24.06 -11.12 -7.69
C ASP A 173 -24.57 -10.83 -9.13
N GLY A 174 -23.82 -11.26 -10.14
CA GLY A 174 -24.15 -11.09 -11.54
C GLY A 174 -23.92 -9.68 -12.13
N LYS A 175 -23.35 -8.76 -11.35
CA LYS A 175 -23.18 -7.34 -11.79
C LYS A 175 -21.97 -7.13 -12.69
N LEU A 176 -20.93 -7.98 -12.55
CA LEU A 176 -19.72 -7.93 -13.36
C LEU A 176 -19.63 -9.18 -14.25
N ARG A 177 -19.02 -9.01 -15.40
CA ARG A 177 -18.82 -10.03 -16.43
C ARG A 177 -17.37 -9.97 -16.94
N ASP A 178 -16.90 -11.04 -17.54
CA ASP A 178 -15.67 -11.07 -18.35
C ASP A 178 -16.03 -11.55 -19.76
N LEU A 179 -16.43 -10.60 -20.60
CA LEU A 179 -16.85 -10.80 -22.00
C LEU A 179 -15.73 -10.41 -22.99
N GLY A 180 -14.55 -10.04 -22.49
CA GLY A 180 -13.42 -9.59 -23.30
C GLY A 180 -13.58 -8.19 -23.89
N LEU A 181 -14.41 -7.35 -23.28
CA LEU A 181 -14.73 -5.99 -23.75
C LEU A 181 -13.69 -4.96 -23.32
N ASP A 182 -13.12 -5.12 -22.13
CA ASP A 182 -12.13 -4.20 -21.55
C ASP A 182 -10.75 -4.86 -21.53
N GLN A 183 -9.87 -4.43 -22.42
CA GLN A 183 -8.51 -4.97 -22.51
C GLN A 183 -7.59 -4.45 -21.42
N THR A 184 -7.92 -3.31 -20.79
CA THR A 184 -7.09 -2.69 -19.75
C THR A 184 -7.43 -3.18 -18.35
N LYS A 185 -8.70 -3.51 -18.12
CA LYS A 185 -9.26 -4.01 -16.84
C LYS A 185 -8.76 -3.23 -15.63
N HIS A 186 -8.80 -1.89 -15.70
CA HIS A 186 -8.43 -1.06 -14.55
C HIS A 186 -9.40 -1.25 -13.38
N LEU A 187 -8.84 -1.31 -12.16
CA LEU A 187 -9.62 -1.32 -10.95
C LEU A 187 -10.26 0.06 -10.70
N THR A 188 -11.57 0.09 -10.62
CA THR A 188 -12.40 1.28 -10.40
C THR A 188 -13.57 0.93 -9.50
N LYS A 189 -14.40 1.91 -9.13
CA LYS A 189 -15.68 1.64 -8.44
C LYS A 189 -16.67 0.77 -9.26
N TYR A 190 -16.45 0.62 -10.55
CA TYR A 190 -17.26 -0.19 -11.47
C TYR A 190 -16.61 -1.53 -11.81
N ASN A 191 -15.43 -1.80 -11.28
CA ASN A 191 -14.67 -3.03 -11.41
C ASN A 191 -13.72 -3.14 -10.22
N THR A 192 -14.23 -3.66 -9.10
CA THR A 192 -13.51 -3.64 -7.80
C THR A 192 -12.78 -4.94 -7.50
N ILE A 193 -13.01 -6.01 -8.29
CA ILE A 193 -12.44 -7.33 -8.04
C ILE A 193 -11.04 -7.41 -8.65
N PRO A 194 -9.97 -7.47 -7.82
CA PRO A 194 -8.61 -7.58 -8.34
C PRO A 194 -8.33 -9.00 -8.86
N LYS A 195 -7.57 -9.08 -9.94
CA LYS A 195 -7.07 -10.34 -10.48
C LYS A 195 -5.93 -10.86 -9.61
N THR A 196 -6.08 -12.04 -9.03
CA THR A 196 -4.98 -12.74 -8.37
C THR A 196 -3.97 -13.19 -9.43
N GLN A 197 -2.74 -12.72 -9.34
CA GLN A 197 -1.66 -13.08 -10.27
C GLN A 197 -0.97 -14.37 -9.82
N SER A 198 -0.78 -14.56 -8.51
CA SER A 198 -0.18 -15.75 -7.90
C SER A 198 -0.57 -15.86 -6.44
N ILE A 199 -0.22 -16.99 -5.83
CA ILE A 199 -0.28 -17.19 -4.38
C ILE A 199 1.15 -17.25 -3.86
N ALA A 200 1.52 -16.33 -2.98
CA ALA A 200 2.85 -16.28 -2.39
C ALA A 200 2.87 -16.96 -1.02
N ASN A 201 3.93 -17.71 -0.75
CA ASN A 201 4.24 -18.21 0.58
C ASN A 201 5.06 -17.15 1.33
N VAL A 202 4.38 -16.33 2.12
CA VAL A 202 4.99 -15.18 2.80
C VAL A 202 5.56 -15.61 4.15
N PRO A 203 6.86 -15.40 4.42
CA PRO A 203 7.47 -15.68 5.71
C PRO A 203 6.85 -14.83 6.83
N VAL A 204 6.53 -15.49 7.95
CA VAL A 204 5.98 -14.86 9.16
C VAL A 204 6.97 -15.04 10.30
N GLN A 205 7.23 -13.96 11.02
CA GLN A 205 7.97 -13.95 12.27
C GLN A 205 6.99 -13.92 13.44
N ILE A 206 7.13 -14.85 14.38
CA ILE A 206 6.30 -14.91 15.61
C ILE A 206 7.22 -14.79 16.82
N THR A 207 6.82 -13.99 17.83
CA THR A 207 7.49 -14.00 19.13
C THR A 207 6.50 -14.21 20.26
N LYS A 208 6.96 -14.86 21.37
CA LYS A 208 6.14 -15.19 22.55
C LYS A 208 6.95 -15.08 23.83
N PRO A 209 6.31 -14.84 25.00
CA PRO A 209 6.98 -14.86 26.29
C PRO A 209 7.51 -16.26 26.67
N ILE A 210 8.79 -16.33 27.11
CA ILE A 210 9.32 -17.45 27.87
C ILE A 210 9.17 -17.13 29.36
N LEU A 211 8.06 -17.57 29.96
CA LEU A 211 7.61 -17.14 31.30
C LEU A 211 8.69 -17.21 32.40
N PRO A 212 9.48 -18.30 32.53
CA PRO A 212 10.49 -18.36 33.60
C PRO A 212 11.51 -17.21 33.52
N VAL A 213 11.95 -16.85 32.30
CA VAL A 213 12.94 -15.78 32.09
C VAL A 213 12.29 -14.41 32.28
N ILE A 214 11.12 -14.17 31.65
CA ILE A 214 10.39 -12.91 31.77
C ILE A 214 10.03 -12.63 33.22
N ASN A 215 9.52 -13.62 33.97
CA ASN A 215 9.14 -13.44 35.36
C ASN A 215 10.34 -13.20 36.28
N ALA A 216 11.51 -13.77 36.00
CA ALA A 216 12.73 -13.43 36.71
C ALA A 216 13.14 -11.96 36.53
N VAL A 217 13.04 -11.43 35.29
CA VAL A 217 13.30 -10.01 35.03
C VAL A 217 12.25 -9.11 35.68
N ARG A 218 10.98 -9.46 35.58
CA ARG A 218 9.88 -8.71 36.22
C ARG A 218 10.05 -8.61 37.72
N ALA A 219 10.45 -9.72 38.37
CA ALA A 219 10.71 -9.73 39.81
C ALA A 219 11.87 -8.78 40.19
N GLN A 220 12.93 -8.70 39.38
CA GLN A 220 14.01 -7.73 39.60
C GLN A 220 13.55 -6.27 39.49
N LEU A 221 12.52 -6.01 38.69
CA LEU A 221 11.92 -4.70 38.51
C LEU A 221 10.75 -4.42 39.50
N GLY A 222 10.46 -5.35 40.42
CA GLY A 222 9.37 -5.21 41.39
C GLY A 222 7.97 -5.32 40.73
N LEU A 223 7.87 -5.98 39.58
CA LEU A 223 6.62 -6.20 38.87
C LEU A 223 6.04 -7.59 39.20
N ASP A 224 4.72 -7.71 39.21
CA ASP A 224 4.03 -8.98 39.40
C ASP A 224 4.37 -9.99 38.31
N ALA A 225 4.39 -11.28 38.63
CA ALA A 225 4.61 -12.33 37.66
C ALA A 225 3.48 -12.38 36.60
N LEU A 226 3.84 -12.60 35.36
CA LEU A 226 2.89 -12.90 34.28
C LEU A 226 2.48 -14.37 34.34
N SER A 227 1.25 -14.61 33.94
CA SER A 227 0.72 -15.93 33.57
C SER A 227 0.12 -15.84 32.18
N MET A 228 0.22 -16.92 31.41
CA MET A 228 -0.43 -16.99 30.12
C MET A 228 -1.96 -17.07 30.34
N PRO A 229 -2.75 -16.22 29.68
CA PRO A 229 -4.21 -16.33 29.73
C PRO A 229 -4.69 -17.69 29.21
N GLU A 230 -5.82 -18.19 29.70
CA GLU A 230 -6.41 -19.44 29.20
C GLU A 230 -6.69 -19.44 27.70
N THR A 231 -6.92 -18.25 27.12
CA THR A 231 -7.17 -18.03 25.70
C THR A 231 -5.90 -17.87 24.87
N GLY A 232 -4.71 -17.98 25.48
CA GLY A 232 -3.43 -17.68 24.85
C GLY A 232 -3.02 -16.20 24.95
N TRP A 233 -1.82 -15.87 24.48
CA TRP A 233 -1.29 -14.52 24.49
C TRP A 233 -2.01 -13.61 23.49
N PRO A 234 -2.42 -12.39 23.89
CA PRO A 234 -2.87 -11.38 22.94
C PRO A 234 -1.74 -11.09 21.94
N VAL A 235 -2.10 -10.87 20.68
CA VAL A 235 -1.12 -10.73 19.58
C VAL A 235 -1.04 -9.28 19.12
N VAL A 236 0.18 -8.78 18.93
CA VAL A 236 0.42 -7.51 18.23
C VAL A 236 1.00 -7.81 16.86
N ILE A 237 0.29 -7.44 15.81
CA ILE A 237 0.84 -7.43 14.45
C ILE A 237 1.80 -6.25 14.36
N LEU A 238 3.06 -6.51 13.97
CA LEU A 238 4.10 -5.51 13.80
C LEU A 238 4.40 -5.31 12.33
N GLN A 239 4.41 -4.06 11.87
CA GLN A 239 4.74 -3.74 10.48
C GLN A 239 5.86 -2.73 10.39
N HIS A 240 6.91 -3.08 9.67
CA HIS A 240 8.12 -2.29 9.50
C HIS A 240 7.96 -1.11 8.54
N GLY A 241 8.99 -0.24 8.47
CA GLY A 241 9.06 0.91 7.57
C GLY A 241 9.64 0.60 6.19
N ILE A 242 9.63 1.61 5.32
CA ILE A 242 10.30 1.55 4.02
C ILE A 242 11.79 1.24 4.20
N THR A 243 12.38 0.45 3.32
CA THR A 243 13.78 -0.03 3.35
C THR A 243 14.16 -0.90 4.55
N SER A 244 13.24 -1.17 5.45
CA SER A 244 13.40 -2.03 6.62
C SER A 244 12.89 -3.45 6.32
N LYS A 245 12.86 -4.33 7.32
CA LYS A 245 12.36 -5.69 7.24
C LYS A 245 11.75 -6.14 8.58
N LYS A 246 11.00 -7.25 8.57
CA LYS A 246 10.30 -7.75 9.78
C LYS A 246 11.23 -7.99 10.97
N GLU A 247 12.50 -8.37 10.74
CA GLU A 247 13.47 -8.61 11.80
C GLU A 247 13.83 -7.32 12.56
N ASP A 248 13.75 -6.15 11.93
CA ASP A 248 14.02 -4.88 12.60
C ASP A 248 12.96 -4.58 13.67
N MET A 249 11.75 -5.15 13.52
CA MET A 249 10.69 -5.04 14.52
C MET A 249 10.97 -5.90 15.77
N LEU A 250 11.98 -6.78 15.77
CA LEU A 250 12.40 -7.52 16.96
C LEU A 250 12.87 -6.57 18.08
N ALA A 251 13.37 -5.39 17.74
CA ALA A 251 13.84 -4.40 18.70
C ALA A 251 12.80 -4.00 19.77
N ILE A 252 11.50 -4.05 19.44
CA ILE A 252 10.43 -3.67 20.38
C ILE A 252 9.77 -4.87 21.07
N THR A 253 10.10 -6.09 20.68
CA THR A 253 9.45 -7.31 21.20
C THR A 253 9.70 -7.55 22.69
N ALA A 254 10.87 -7.10 23.20
CA ALA A 254 11.18 -7.18 24.64
C ALA A 254 10.13 -6.45 25.50
N GLN A 255 9.78 -5.22 25.10
CA GLN A 255 8.80 -4.41 25.83
C GLN A 255 7.39 -5.03 25.74
N LEU A 256 6.99 -5.51 24.58
CA LEU A 256 5.69 -6.15 24.38
C LEU A 256 5.60 -7.47 25.18
N THR A 257 6.64 -8.29 25.11
CA THR A 257 6.71 -9.55 25.86
C THR A 257 6.67 -9.33 27.36
N MET A 258 7.33 -8.27 27.87
CA MET A 258 7.26 -7.87 29.28
C MET A 258 5.84 -7.48 29.73
N GLN A 259 4.95 -7.15 28.82
CA GLN A 259 3.53 -6.87 29.08
C GLN A 259 2.61 -8.06 28.77
N GLY A 260 3.17 -9.22 28.37
CA GLY A 260 2.40 -10.43 28.09
C GLY A 260 1.79 -10.46 26.70
N PHE A 261 2.41 -9.82 25.71
CA PHE A 261 1.99 -9.91 24.31
C PHE A 261 2.90 -10.88 23.53
N ALA A 262 2.27 -11.65 22.64
CA ALA A 262 2.94 -12.24 21.49
C ALA A 262 2.97 -11.25 20.32
N THR A 263 3.85 -11.47 19.35
CA THR A 263 3.88 -10.64 18.14
C THR A 263 3.88 -11.48 16.87
N ALA A 264 3.34 -10.92 15.78
CA ALA A 264 3.42 -11.48 14.44
C ALA A 264 3.87 -10.38 13.46
N ALA A 265 4.81 -10.69 12.57
CA ALA A 265 5.30 -9.72 11.58
C ALA A 265 5.56 -10.40 10.23
N ILE A 266 5.31 -9.65 9.15
CA ILE A 266 5.66 -10.01 7.77
C ILE A 266 6.43 -8.86 7.11
N ASP A 267 7.17 -9.16 6.06
CA ASP A 267 7.75 -8.11 5.22
C ASP A 267 6.69 -7.49 4.29
N HIS A 268 6.81 -6.20 3.99
CA HIS A 268 6.11 -5.60 2.86
C HIS A 268 6.51 -6.28 1.54
N PRO A 269 5.69 -6.19 0.47
CA PRO A 269 6.14 -6.60 -0.86
C PRO A 269 7.50 -6.00 -1.21
N MET A 270 8.34 -6.76 -1.88
CA MET A 270 9.70 -6.33 -2.27
C MET A 270 10.57 -5.79 -1.13
N HIS A 271 10.41 -6.34 0.08
CA HIS A 271 11.26 -6.07 1.24
C HIS A 271 11.69 -7.38 1.91
N GLY A 272 12.85 -7.35 2.60
CA GLY A 272 13.33 -8.48 3.38
C GLY A 272 13.40 -9.78 2.59
N GLU A 273 12.75 -10.83 3.11
CA GLU A 273 12.66 -12.16 2.45
C GLU A 273 11.63 -12.18 1.29
N ARG A 274 11.05 -11.04 0.90
CA ARG A 274 10.10 -10.92 -0.23
C ARG A 274 10.70 -10.13 -1.40
N GLY A 275 12.01 -10.06 -1.51
CA GLY A 275 12.69 -9.64 -2.72
C GLY A 275 12.32 -10.52 -3.91
N VAL A 276 12.51 -10.02 -5.10
CA VAL A 276 12.19 -10.73 -6.36
C VAL A 276 13.46 -10.94 -7.15
N ASP A 277 13.84 -12.19 -7.31
CA ASP A 277 14.89 -12.69 -8.20
C ASP A 277 14.20 -13.12 -9.51
N VAL A 278 14.32 -12.33 -10.56
CA VAL A 278 13.63 -12.55 -11.84
C VAL A 278 14.42 -13.48 -12.75
N ASP A 279 15.76 -13.36 -12.75
CA ASP A 279 16.62 -14.14 -13.63
C ASP A 279 17.10 -15.46 -13.00
N GLY A 280 16.84 -15.67 -11.70
CA GLY A 280 17.11 -16.93 -10.99
C GLY A 280 18.59 -17.11 -10.64
N ASP A 281 19.36 -16.02 -10.53
CA ASP A 281 20.78 -16.06 -10.19
C ASP A 281 21.06 -16.20 -8.69
N GLY A 282 20.02 -16.11 -7.85
CA GLY A 282 20.07 -16.21 -6.40
C GLY A 282 20.28 -14.86 -5.71
N THR A 283 20.21 -13.77 -6.47
CA THR A 283 20.26 -12.38 -5.96
C THR A 283 18.94 -11.67 -6.30
N ASP A 284 18.38 -10.94 -5.36
CA ASP A 284 17.17 -10.17 -5.64
C ASP A 284 17.45 -9.01 -6.62
N ASP A 285 16.78 -8.97 -7.76
CA ASP A 285 16.76 -7.84 -8.68
C ASP A 285 15.98 -6.66 -8.09
N PHE A 286 14.91 -6.99 -7.37
CA PHE A 286 14.04 -6.00 -6.73
C PHE A 286 13.88 -6.28 -5.24
N ASN A 287 14.53 -5.47 -4.42
CA ASN A 287 14.39 -5.50 -2.96
C ASN A 287 14.63 -4.09 -2.39
N ALA A 288 13.61 -3.52 -1.78
CA ALA A 288 13.70 -2.18 -1.21
C ALA A 288 14.53 -2.14 0.09
N SER A 289 14.76 -3.28 0.76
CA SER A 289 15.58 -3.34 1.97
C SER A 289 17.08 -3.38 1.68
N THR A 290 17.48 -3.96 0.56
CA THR A 290 18.89 -4.17 0.20
C THR A 290 19.32 -3.42 -1.06
N GLY A 291 18.35 -3.02 -1.89
CA GLY A 291 18.56 -2.35 -3.17
C GLY A 291 17.88 -0.98 -3.23
N SER A 292 17.02 -0.78 -4.22
CA SER A 292 16.38 0.51 -4.48
C SER A 292 14.98 0.61 -3.86
N VAL A 293 14.71 1.72 -3.18
CA VAL A 293 13.35 2.08 -2.70
C VAL A 293 12.32 2.15 -3.84
N LEU A 294 12.77 2.39 -5.07
CA LEU A 294 11.92 2.42 -6.26
C LEU A 294 11.32 1.05 -6.60
N SER A 295 11.85 -0.03 -6.06
CA SER A 295 11.24 -1.37 -6.17
C SER A 295 9.83 -1.39 -5.57
N TYR A 296 9.61 -0.66 -4.49
CA TYR A 296 8.30 -0.53 -3.83
C TYR A 296 7.59 0.76 -4.19
N MET A 297 8.25 1.93 -4.05
CA MET A 297 7.71 3.25 -4.32
C MET A 297 8.16 3.72 -5.71
N ASN A 298 7.56 3.13 -6.75
CA ASN A 298 7.92 3.42 -8.13
C ASN A 298 7.44 4.82 -8.56
N LEU A 299 8.38 5.76 -8.71
CA LEU A 299 8.07 7.14 -9.14
C LEU A 299 7.79 7.25 -10.65
N GLN A 300 8.19 6.26 -11.45
CA GLN A 300 7.92 6.22 -12.89
C GLN A 300 6.53 5.66 -13.19
N SER A 301 5.99 4.82 -12.30
CA SER A 301 4.64 4.26 -12.40
C SER A 301 3.89 4.44 -11.08
N LEU A 302 3.16 5.54 -10.97
CA LEU A 302 2.37 5.85 -9.78
C LEU A 302 1.28 4.81 -9.48
N LEU A 303 0.83 4.06 -10.49
CA LEU A 303 -0.08 2.94 -10.30
C LEU A 303 0.61 1.79 -9.54
N VAL A 304 1.87 1.51 -9.83
CA VAL A 304 2.65 0.51 -9.10
C VAL A 304 2.89 0.96 -7.66
N ALA A 305 3.28 2.22 -7.45
CA ALA A 305 3.46 2.77 -6.10
C ALA A 305 2.17 2.67 -5.27
N ARG A 306 1.02 3.04 -5.85
CA ARG A 306 -0.31 2.88 -5.23
C ARG A 306 -0.60 1.43 -4.87
N ASP A 307 -0.35 0.52 -5.81
CA ASP A 307 -0.74 -0.87 -5.65
C ASP A 307 0.24 -1.67 -4.78
N SER A 308 1.47 -1.21 -4.62
CA SER A 308 2.38 -1.68 -3.57
C SER A 308 1.82 -1.38 -2.16
N LEU A 309 1.28 -0.16 -1.95
CA LEU A 309 0.59 0.19 -0.70
C LEU A 309 -0.66 -0.70 -0.48
N ARG A 310 -1.48 -0.88 -1.53
CA ARG A 310 -2.65 -1.76 -1.47
C ARG A 310 -2.28 -3.22 -1.19
N GLN A 311 -1.19 -3.73 -1.79
CA GLN A 311 -0.72 -5.09 -1.54
C GLN A 311 -0.29 -5.26 -0.08
N SER A 312 0.40 -4.28 0.50
CA SER A 312 0.75 -4.30 1.93
C SER A 312 -0.50 -4.38 2.82
N VAL A 313 -1.57 -3.65 2.48
CA VAL A 313 -2.85 -3.74 3.21
C VAL A 313 -3.52 -5.10 3.00
N ALA A 314 -3.55 -5.61 1.77
CA ALA A 314 -4.12 -6.92 1.45
C ALA A 314 -3.40 -8.06 2.19
N ASP A 315 -2.08 -7.99 2.27
CA ASP A 315 -1.25 -8.96 2.99
C ASP A 315 -1.53 -8.92 4.51
N LEU A 316 -1.69 -7.72 5.08
CA LEU A 316 -2.07 -7.56 6.49
C LEU A 316 -3.49 -8.09 6.77
N LEU A 317 -4.45 -7.90 5.86
CA LEU A 317 -5.79 -8.49 5.96
C LEU A 317 -5.71 -10.02 5.95
N GLY A 318 -4.90 -10.59 5.04
CA GLY A 318 -4.66 -12.02 4.94
C GLY A 318 -3.94 -12.58 6.18
N LEU A 319 -2.90 -11.91 6.67
CA LEU A 319 -2.22 -12.27 7.92
C LEU A 319 -3.18 -12.25 9.11
N ARG A 320 -3.98 -11.18 9.24
CA ARG A 320 -4.98 -11.06 10.32
C ARG A 320 -5.98 -12.21 10.30
N LEU A 321 -6.54 -12.53 9.14
CA LEU A 321 -7.41 -13.69 8.97
C LEU A 321 -6.67 -15.00 9.30
N GLY A 322 -5.46 -15.17 8.77
CA GLY A 322 -4.64 -16.38 8.90
C GLY A 322 -4.25 -16.69 10.35
N LEU A 323 -4.15 -15.68 11.22
CA LEU A 323 -3.89 -15.88 12.64
C LEU A 323 -4.97 -16.72 13.35
N ASN A 324 -6.21 -16.76 12.85
CA ASN A 324 -7.27 -17.62 13.41
C ASN A 324 -7.03 -19.11 13.15
N PHE A 325 -6.11 -19.46 12.27
CA PHE A 325 -5.86 -20.84 11.80
C PHE A 325 -4.43 -21.31 12.07
N THR A 326 -3.75 -20.75 13.07
CA THR A 326 -2.35 -21.13 13.39
C THR A 326 -2.22 -22.55 13.96
N GLY A 327 -3.28 -23.11 14.53
CA GLY A 327 -3.20 -24.31 15.37
C GLY A 327 -2.44 -24.11 16.70
N ALA A 328 -1.87 -22.92 16.95
CA ALA A 328 -1.11 -22.61 18.15
C ALA A 328 -2.06 -22.14 19.27
N ALA A 329 -2.35 -23.02 20.23
CA ALA A 329 -3.27 -22.73 21.34
C ALA A 329 -2.76 -21.61 22.29
N ASP A 330 -1.50 -21.24 22.19
CA ASP A 330 -0.88 -20.20 23.01
C ASP A 330 -0.93 -18.80 22.37
N LEU A 331 -1.60 -18.63 21.20
CA LEU A 331 -1.88 -17.37 20.55
C LEU A 331 -3.38 -17.06 20.55
N ASN A 332 -3.76 -15.89 21.05
CA ASN A 332 -5.16 -15.46 21.05
C ASN A 332 -5.48 -14.62 19.80
N ALA A 333 -5.98 -15.26 18.76
CA ALA A 333 -6.41 -14.60 17.53
C ALA A 333 -7.67 -13.72 17.69
N GLN A 334 -8.36 -13.77 18.83
CA GLN A 334 -9.51 -12.90 19.13
C GLN A 334 -9.08 -11.62 19.87
N ASP A 335 -7.80 -11.52 20.24
CA ASP A 335 -7.22 -10.35 20.90
C ASP A 335 -6.01 -9.87 20.11
N VAL A 336 -6.27 -9.14 19.02
CA VAL A 336 -5.24 -8.67 18.09
C VAL A 336 -5.20 -7.16 18.09
N SER A 337 -3.99 -6.63 18.25
CA SER A 337 -3.65 -5.21 18.12
C SER A 337 -2.63 -5.04 16.97
N PHE A 338 -2.39 -3.81 16.56
CA PHE A 338 -1.45 -3.49 15.48
C PHE A 338 -0.47 -2.39 15.92
N LEU A 339 0.78 -2.52 15.51
CA LEU A 339 1.78 -1.46 15.62
C LEU A 339 2.53 -1.33 14.32
N GLY A 340 2.44 -0.16 13.69
CA GLY A 340 3.18 0.20 12.48
C GLY A 340 4.27 1.22 12.75
N HIS A 341 5.37 1.10 12.05
CA HIS A 341 6.46 2.08 12.05
C HIS A 341 6.66 2.65 10.64
N SER A 342 6.74 3.98 10.50
CA SER A 342 6.96 4.66 9.22
C SER A 342 5.96 4.18 8.14
N LEU A 343 6.40 3.51 7.06
CA LEU A 343 5.52 2.94 6.04
C LEU A 343 4.46 2.02 6.65
N GLY A 344 4.80 1.22 7.67
CA GLY A 344 3.84 0.41 8.41
C GLY A 344 2.73 1.26 9.06
N SER A 345 3.05 2.48 9.50
CA SER A 345 2.06 3.45 9.99
C SER A 345 1.27 4.14 8.88
N VAL A 346 1.86 4.27 7.68
CA VAL A 346 1.17 4.82 6.50
C VAL A 346 0.09 3.87 6.00
N VAL A 347 0.35 2.56 5.95
CA VAL A 347 -0.65 1.57 5.48
C VAL A 347 -1.67 1.21 6.56
N ALA A 348 -1.40 1.47 7.83
CA ALA A 348 -2.22 1.07 8.96
C ALA A 348 -3.65 1.65 8.94
N PRO A 349 -3.91 2.95 8.65
CA PRO A 349 -5.27 3.47 8.62
C PRO A 349 -6.15 2.76 7.59
N ALA A 350 -5.64 2.47 6.39
CA ALA A 350 -6.36 1.70 5.40
C ALA A 350 -6.62 0.26 5.88
N PHE A 351 -5.61 -0.39 6.47
CA PHE A 351 -5.76 -1.73 7.06
C PHE A 351 -6.82 -1.75 8.16
N VAL A 352 -6.74 -0.86 9.15
CA VAL A 352 -7.65 -0.84 10.31
C VAL A 352 -9.07 -0.47 9.89
N ALA A 353 -9.24 0.52 9.01
CA ALA A 353 -10.54 0.89 8.48
C ALA A 353 -11.23 -0.27 7.76
N VAL A 354 -10.50 -0.97 6.89
CA VAL A 354 -11.05 -2.10 6.11
C VAL A 354 -11.27 -3.32 6.99
N THR A 355 -10.31 -3.65 7.87
CA THR A 355 -10.41 -4.83 8.73
C THR A 355 -11.57 -4.73 9.72
N ASN A 356 -11.84 -3.52 10.25
CA ASN A 356 -12.93 -3.28 11.21
C ASN A 356 -14.27 -2.87 10.54
N ALA A 357 -14.30 -2.64 9.22
CA ALA A 357 -15.55 -2.39 8.49
C ALA A 357 -16.48 -3.61 8.61
N PRO A 358 -17.76 -3.44 8.96
CA PRO A 358 -18.67 -4.57 9.11
C PRO A 358 -18.89 -5.29 7.78
N LEU A 359 -18.88 -6.63 7.82
CA LEU A 359 -19.16 -7.50 6.69
C LEU A 359 -20.22 -8.54 7.04
N ALA A 360 -19.99 -9.34 8.09
CA ALA A 360 -20.93 -10.32 8.62
C ALA A 360 -20.56 -10.69 10.06
N ASP A 361 -21.55 -10.82 10.94
CA ASP A 361 -21.37 -11.07 12.37
C ASP A 361 -20.47 -12.28 12.70
N GLN A 362 -20.49 -13.31 11.86
CA GLN A 362 -19.70 -14.53 12.04
C GLN A 362 -18.24 -14.37 11.58
N VAL A 363 -17.96 -13.43 10.70
CA VAL A 363 -16.65 -13.21 10.05
C VAL A 363 -15.91 -12.05 10.67
N ASP A 364 -16.62 -11.00 11.09
CA ASP A 364 -16.02 -9.78 11.61
C ASP A 364 -15.04 -10.01 12.77
N PRO A 365 -15.32 -10.90 13.76
CA PRO A 365 -14.36 -11.19 14.82
C PRO A 365 -13.02 -11.76 14.33
N MET A 366 -13.02 -12.40 13.16
CA MET A 366 -11.80 -12.98 12.56
C MET A 366 -10.88 -11.92 11.93
N PHE A 367 -11.42 -10.72 11.67
CA PHE A 367 -10.69 -9.59 11.10
C PHE A 367 -10.39 -8.49 12.13
N ASN A 368 -11.22 -8.29 13.14
CA ASN A 368 -11.15 -7.14 14.04
C ASN A 368 -9.76 -6.93 14.65
N VAL A 369 -9.32 -5.67 14.66
CA VAL A 369 -8.14 -5.15 15.36
C VAL A 369 -8.62 -4.22 16.47
N LYS A 370 -8.24 -4.51 17.73
CA LYS A 370 -8.75 -3.81 18.92
C LYS A 370 -8.11 -2.45 19.17
N SER A 371 -6.82 -2.34 18.90
CA SER A 371 -6.08 -1.11 19.10
C SER A 371 -4.96 -0.97 18.08
N VAL A 372 -4.59 0.26 17.77
CA VAL A 372 -3.54 0.58 16.80
C VAL A 372 -2.57 1.60 17.40
N ALA A 373 -1.28 1.36 17.20
CA ALA A 373 -0.22 2.31 17.48
C ALA A 373 0.50 2.69 16.18
N LEU A 374 0.58 3.98 15.91
CA LEU A 374 1.18 4.55 14.70
C LEU A 374 2.43 5.33 15.08
N ALA A 375 3.59 4.80 14.72
CA ALA A 375 4.87 5.44 14.98
C ALA A 375 5.44 6.06 13.68
N SER A 376 5.60 7.38 13.66
CA SER A 376 6.17 8.13 12.52
C SER A 376 5.40 7.95 11.20
N GLY A 377 4.07 7.91 11.28
CA GLY A 377 3.18 7.87 10.12
C GLY A 377 2.83 9.26 9.59
N GLY A 378 2.10 9.30 8.48
CA GLY A 378 1.58 10.54 7.88
C GLY A 378 0.67 10.25 6.71
N GLY A 379 -0.18 11.22 6.35
CA GLY A 379 -1.05 11.21 5.18
C GLY A 379 -0.71 12.34 4.22
N GLY A 380 -1.27 12.30 3.02
CA GLY A 380 -0.84 13.17 1.92
C GLY A 380 0.52 12.72 1.40
N ILE A 381 0.64 11.42 1.04
CA ILE A 381 1.92 10.74 0.76
C ILE A 381 2.79 11.52 -0.22
N ALA A 382 2.21 12.04 -1.30
CA ALA A 382 2.98 12.79 -2.30
C ALA A 382 3.62 14.04 -1.70
N SER A 383 2.84 14.83 -0.94
CA SER A 383 3.33 16.06 -0.33
C SER A 383 4.39 15.77 0.73
N PHE A 384 4.13 14.87 1.68
CA PHE A 384 5.09 14.65 2.74
C PHE A 384 6.42 14.04 2.23
N LEU A 385 6.38 13.21 1.18
CA LEU A 385 7.60 12.68 0.58
C LEU A 385 8.40 13.77 -0.14
N ILE A 386 7.73 14.64 -0.91
CA ILE A 386 8.37 15.74 -1.63
C ILE A 386 8.94 16.79 -0.66
N GLU A 387 8.25 17.07 0.46
CA GLU A 387 8.67 18.04 1.47
C GLU A 387 9.64 17.47 2.51
N SER A 388 9.86 16.15 2.51
CA SER A 388 10.79 15.49 3.43
C SER A 388 12.23 15.98 3.24
N ASN A 389 12.89 16.35 4.34
CA ASN A 389 14.31 16.69 4.30
C ASN A 389 15.21 15.53 3.86
N THR A 390 14.77 14.30 4.07
CA THR A 390 15.51 13.07 3.74
C THR A 390 15.18 12.57 2.34
N PHE A 391 13.90 12.40 2.02
CA PHE A 391 13.44 11.83 0.74
C PHE A 391 13.16 12.89 -0.32
N GLY A 392 12.79 14.12 0.07
CA GLY A 392 12.36 15.16 -0.86
C GLY A 392 13.38 15.44 -1.96
N PRO A 393 14.66 15.66 -1.66
CA PRO A 393 15.66 15.92 -2.71
C PRO A 393 15.84 14.77 -3.70
N PHE A 394 15.68 13.52 -3.26
CA PHE A 394 15.70 12.36 -4.14
C PHE A 394 14.46 12.35 -5.07
N VAL A 395 13.26 12.53 -4.50
CA VAL A 395 12.02 12.55 -5.26
C VAL A 395 12.02 13.71 -6.26
N GLN A 396 12.37 14.90 -5.80
CA GLN A 396 12.43 16.11 -6.66
C GLN A 396 13.46 15.96 -7.77
N GLY A 397 14.65 15.41 -7.48
CA GLY A 397 15.70 15.15 -8.47
C GLY A 397 15.26 14.10 -9.50
N SER A 398 14.60 13.04 -9.05
CA SER A 398 14.06 12.00 -9.95
C SER A 398 12.95 12.54 -10.86
N VAL A 399 12.05 13.36 -10.31
CA VAL A 399 11.00 14.05 -11.07
C VAL A 399 11.61 15.00 -12.09
N LEU A 400 12.63 15.78 -11.71
CA LEU A 400 13.30 16.70 -12.63
C LEU A 400 13.95 15.94 -13.78
N LEU A 401 14.64 14.82 -13.52
CA LEU A 401 15.25 13.99 -14.58
C LEU A 401 14.23 13.49 -15.61
N ALA A 402 13.01 13.19 -15.15
CA ALA A 402 11.94 12.63 -16.00
C ALA A 402 11.03 13.69 -16.63
N ALA A 403 11.11 14.95 -16.25
CA ALA A 403 10.12 15.97 -16.59
C ALA A 403 10.12 16.42 -18.07
N GLY A 404 11.22 16.22 -18.81
CA GLY A 404 11.30 16.57 -20.23
C GLY A 404 11.32 18.07 -20.54
N ILE A 405 11.67 18.91 -19.57
CA ILE A 405 11.91 20.34 -19.72
C ILE A 405 13.41 20.61 -19.98
N ASP A 406 13.78 21.83 -20.34
CA ASP A 406 15.18 22.19 -20.61
C ASP A 406 16.08 21.95 -19.38
N GLU A 407 15.60 22.26 -18.20
CA GLU A 407 16.30 22.02 -16.93
C GLU A 407 16.50 20.51 -16.63
N SER A 408 15.68 19.62 -17.21
CA SER A 408 15.88 18.17 -17.11
C SER A 408 17.15 17.73 -17.84
N ALA A 409 17.36 18.26 -19.05
CA ALA A 409 18.56 17.98 -19.84
C ALA A 409 19.81 18.57 -19.16
N GLU A 410 19.71 19.79 -18.62
CA GLU A 410 20.81 20.43 -17.88
C GLU A 410 21.16 19.63 -16.62
N PHE A 411 20.18 19.22 -15.83
CA PHE A 411 20.39 18.39 -14.62
C PHE A 411 20.94 17.02 -15.00
N GLY A 412 20.45 16.39 -16.06
CA GLY A 412 21.00 15.14 -16.59
C GLY A 412 22.49 15.27 -16.95
N ALA A 413 22.87 16.33 -17.66
CA ALA A 413 24.27 16.61 -17.97
C ALA A 413 25.10 16.89 -16.70
N TYR A 414 24.53 17.61 -15.72
CA TYR A 414 25.16 17.86 -14.42
C TYR A 414 25.47 16.55 -13.67
N THR A 415 24.52 15.61 -13.63
CA THR A 415 24.72 14.30 -12.96
C THR A 415 25.82 13.46 -13.61
N GLN A 416 26.05 13.61 -14.92
CA GLN A 416 27.07 12.85 -15.66
C GLN A 416 28.47 13.48 -15.59
N ASN A 417 28.59 14.74 -15.22
CA ASN A 417 29.86 15.49 -15.26
C ASN A 417 30.21 16.09 -13.90
N GLU A 418 29.55 17.17 -13.51
CA GLU A 418 29.93 17.97 -12.34
C GLU A 418 29.59 17.26 -11.02
N ALA A 419 28.45 16.62 -10.91
CA ALA A 419 28.07 15.88 -9.70
C ALA A 419 29.02 14.71 -9.41
N LEU A 420 29.66 14.13 -10.42
CA LEU A 420 30.65 13.05 -10.22
C LEU A 420 31.87 13.51 -9.42
N SER A 421 32.24 14.80 -9.49
CA SER A 421 33.35 15.33 -8.69
C SER A 421 32.99 15.50 -7.22
N ASN A 422 31.74 15.82 -6.91
CA ASN A 422 31.30 16.14 -5.54
C ASN A 422 30.52 14.98 -4.88
N CYS A 423 29.66 14.32 -5.65
CA CYS A 423 28.78 13.25 -5.18
C CYS A 423 29.22 11.85 -5.63
N GLY A 424 30.30 11.73 -6.40
CA GLY A 424 30.72 10.48 -7.04
C GLY A 424 31.02 9.33 -6.06
N ALA A 425 31.46 9.65 -4.83
CA ALA A 425 31.60 8.65 -3.76
C ALA A 425 30.29 7.92 -3.40
N LEU A 426 29.13 8.51 -3.75
CA LEU A 426 27.79 7.98 -3.50
C LEU A 426 27.22 7.24 -4.73
N ALA A 427 27.95 7.16 -5.84
CA ALA A 427 27.44 6.63 -7.12
C ALA A 427 26.93 5.17 -7.03
N ALA A 428 27.46 4.38 -6.10
CA ALA A 428 26.97 3.01 -5.85
C ALA A 428 25.58 2.97 -5.17
N ASN A 429 25.13 4.10 -4.61
CA ASN A 429 23.78 4.25 -4.02
C ASN A 429 23.03 5.36 -4.78
N GLN A 430 22.19 4.96 -5.73
CA GLN A 430 21.45 5.89 -6.60
C GLN A 430 20.63 6.92 -5.81
N THR A 431 19.97 6.51 -4.73
CA THR A 431 19.17 7.44 -3.90
C THR A 431 20.05 8.51 -3.27
N ALA A 432 21.19 8.12 -2.69
CA ALA A 432 22.13 9.06 -2.10
C ALA A 432 22.79 9.96 -3.14
N PHE A 433 23.15 9.42 -4.30
CA PHE A 433 23.75 10.16 -5.40
C PHE A 433 22.81 11.24 -5.95
N VAL A 434 21.56 10.87 -6.32
CA VAL A 434 20.55 11.81 -6.84
C VAL A 434 20.22 12.88 -5.80
N THR A 435 20.12 12.49 -4.51
CA THR A 435 19.90 13.44 -3.40
C THR A 435 21.01 14.49 -3.33
N CYS A 436 22.27 14.07 -3.41
CA CYS A 436 23.44 14.94 -3.38
C CYS A 436 23.46 15.85 -4.60
N ALA A 437 23.35 15.28 -5.79
CA ALA A 437 23.39 16.01 -7.08
C ALA A 437 22.29 17.06 -7.18
N TYR A 438 21.06 16.72 -6.75
CA TYR A 438 19.94 17.68 -6.78
C TYR A 438 20.17 18.86 -5.84
N LYS A 439 20.61 18.60 -4.60
CA LYS A 439 20.90 19.68 -3.64
C LYS A 439 21.99 20.63 -4.16
N GLU A 440 23.04 20.09 -4.75
CA GLU A 440 24.12 20.90 -5.31
C GLU A 440 23.67 21.70 -6.55
N TYR A 441 22.91 21.08 -7.45
CA TYR A 441 22.39 21.74 -8.65
C TYR A 441 21.44 22.91 -8.29
N ILE A 442 20.49 22.68 -7.39
CA ILE A 442 19.59 23.75 -6.90
C ILE A 442 20.36 24.85 -6.17
N GLY A 443 21.37 24.46 -5.39
CA GLY A 443 22.28 25.43 -4.73
C GLY A 443 23.04 26.28 -5.73
N ALA A 444 23.58 25.70 -6.81
CA ALA A 444 24.28 26.42 -7.88
C ALA A 444 23.35 27.39 -8.62
N LEU A 445 22.13 27.00 -8.98
CA LEU A 445 21.12 27.85 -9.61
C LEU A 445 20.73 29.01 -8.68
N THR A 446 20.62 28.77 -7.38
CA THR A 446 20.29 29.78 -6.39
C THR A 446 21.39 30.82 -6.27
N VAL A 447 22.65 30.41 -6.20
CA VAL A 447 23.83 31.31 -6.14
C VAL A 447 23.97 32.11 -7.44
N ALA A 448 23.68 31.50 -8.60
CA ALA A 448 23.71 32.14 -9.89
C ALA A 448 22.52 33.13 -10.13
N GLY A 449 21.50 33.10 -9.27
CA GLY A 449 20.32 33.94 -9.44
C GLY A 449 19.36 33.51 -10.55
N GLU A 450 19.40 32.23 -10.93
CA GLU A 450 18.60 31.63 -12.01
C GLU A 450 17.13 31.41 -11.61
N THR A 451 16.44 32.51 -11.22
CA THR A 451 15.09 32.47 -10.66
C THR A 451 14.04 31.86 -11.58
N ALA A 452 14.18 32.08 -12.92
CA ALA A 452 13.25 31.50 -13.90
C ALA A 452 13.37 29.98 -13.95
N LYS A 453 14.58 29.41 -13.95
CA LYS A 453 14.81 27.97 -13.94
C LYS A 453 14.29 27.34 -12.64
N LEU A 454 14.55 27.97 -11.50
CA LEU A 454 14.03 27.51 -10.22
C LEU A 454 12.49 27.50 -10.21
N ALA A 455 11.83 28.51 -10.81
CA ALA A 455 10.38 28.55 -10.92
C ALA A 455 9.82 27.44 -11.83
N ASN A 456 10.49 27.15 -12.97
CA ASN A 456 10.11 26.05 -13.86
C ASN A 456 10.22 24.69 -13.15
N ILE A 457 11.33 24.44 -12.46
CA ILE A 457 11.56 23.22 -11.67
C ILE A 457 10.46 23.08 -10.60
N GLN A 458 10.16 24.14 -9.84
CA GLN A 458 9.11 24.12 -8.82
C GLN A 458 7.72 23.85 -9.41
N SER A 459 7.44 24.41 -10.61
CA SER A 459 6.17 24.17 -11.30
C SER A 459 5.99 22.69 -11.67
N VAL A 460 7.02 22.05 -12.18
CA VAL A 460 7.01 20.62 -12.53
C VAL A 460 6.81 19.75 -11.27
N ILE A 461 7.54 20.04 -10.19
CA ILE A 461 7.42 19.32 -8.94
C ILE A 461 5.98 19.45 -8.39
N THR A 462 5.37 20.64 -8.46
CA THR A 462 4.00 20.89 -8.00
C THR A 462 2.98 20.11 -8.85
N GLN A 463 3.16 20.08 -10.17
CA GLN A 463 2.30 19.29 -11.07
C GLN A 463 2.43 17.79 -10.80
N PHE A 464 3.66 17.31 -10.60
CA PHE A 464 3.88 15.92 -10.21
C PHE A 464 3.23 15.58 -8.86
N ALA A 465 3.37 16.45 -7.86
CA ALA A 465 2.78 16.26 -6.53
C ALA A 465 1.25 16.07 -6.62
N PHE A 466 0.59 16.89 -7.44
CA PHE A 466 -0.86 16.77 -7.68
C PHE A 466 -1.24 15.46 -8.37
N ALA A 467 -0.52 15.09 -9.42
CA ALA A 467 -0.76 13.84 -10.14
C ALA A 467 -0.47 12.61 -9.26
N ALA A 468 0.63 12.65 -8.51
CA ALA A 468 1.03 11.58 -7.60
C ALA A 468 0.01 11.40 -6.48
N GLN A 469 -0.44 12.48 -5.82
CA GLN A 469 -1.47 12.37 -4.79
C GLN A 469 -2.77 11.81 -5.35
N THR A 470 -3.20 12.27 -6.54
CA THR A 470 -4.41 11.76 -7.20
C THR A 470 -4.30 10.24 -7.47
N ALA A 471 -3.15 9.77 -7.91
CA ALA A 471 -2.94 8.34 -8.16
C ALA A 471 -2.88 7.53 -6.87
N LEU A 472 -2.20 8.04 -5.84
CA LEU A 472 -1.97 7.34 -4.57
C LEU A 472 -3.17 7.36 -3.61
N ASP A 473 -4.15 8.22 -3.82
CA ASP A 473 -5.27 8.49 -2.89
C ASP A 473 -5.93 7.22 -2.33
N SER A 474 -6.11 6.19 -3.14
CA SER A 474 -6.74 4.95 -2.67
C SER A 474 -5.84 4.08 -1.76
N GLY A 475 -4.56 4.42 -1.63
CA GLY A 475 -3.62 3.87 -0.65
C GLY A 475 -3.23 4.88 0.43
N ASP A 476 -3.67 6.14 0.31
CA ASP A 476 -3.29 7.20 1.24
C ASP A 476 -4.11 7.14 2.55
N PRO A 477 -3.46 7.15 3.72
CA PRO A 477 -4.12 7.04 5.02
C PRO A 477 -5.12 8.15 5.29
N SER A 478 -4.97 9.34 4.70
CA SER A 478 -5.91 10.46 4.89
C SER A 478 -7.35 10.09 4.49
N ASN A 479 -7.50 9.22 3.49
CA ASN A 479 -8.82 8.79 3.00
C ASN A 479 -9.50 7.75 3.91
N TYR A 480 -8.79 7.23 4.90
CA TYR A 480 -9.30 6.23 5.84
C TYR A 480 -9.38 6.75 7.28
N ALA A 481 -8.79 7.92 7.56
CA ALA A 481 -8.63 8.46 8.90
C ALA A 481 -9.97 8.64 9.67
N SER A 482 -11.06 8.91 8.97
CA SER A 482 -12.40 9.04 9.59
C SER A 482 -13.04 7.70 9.95
N SER A 483 -12.43 6.58 9.56
CA SER A 483 -12.95 5.21 9.76
C SER A 483 -12.08 4.37 10.70
N VAL A 484 -11.09 4.99 11.35
CA VAL A 484 -10.16 4.37 12.29
C VAL A 484 -10.51 4.72 13.74
#